data_7f1a6050260dd8dc53a497ee9de30806
#
_entry.id   7f1a6050260dd8dc53a497ee9de30806
#
_cell.length_a   1.000
_cell.length_b   1.000
_cell.length_c   1.000
_cell.angle_alpha   90.00
_cell.angle_beta   90.00
_cell.angle_gamma   90.00
#
_symmetry.space_group_name_H-M   'P 1'
#
loop_
_entity.id
_entity.type
_entity.pdbx_description
1 polymer ?
#
loop_
_entity_poly.entity_id
_entity_poly.type
_entity_poly.pdbx_seq_one_letter_code
_entity_poly.pdbx_strand_id
1 'polypeptide(L)'
;VVLSGTWIDSAGTVGAILAFLLGGAAMLLIGLTYAELASALPFAGGEHVYSDRALGAGASFICTWAIVLGYVSVVSFEAVALPTVLDSLVPGLDKFYLWQIAGWDVYLSWVLTGVVGAVLMTTLNVLGVRMVALGQTVVVLAILIVGVLFVSGALFTGEIGNMQPLMKDG
;
A
#
# COMPACT_ATOMS: atom_id res chain seq x y z
N VAL A 1 -2.48 7.54 -0.65
CA VAL A 1 -3.04 8.78 -1.22
C VAL A 1 -4.53 8.89 -0.94
N VAL A 2 -5.32 7.82 -1.15
CA VAL A 2 -6.79 7.86 -0.94
C VAL A 2 -7.19 8.26 0.49
N LEU A 3 -6.42 7.87 1.49
CA LEU A 3 -6.72 8.13 2.91
C LEU A 3 -5.93 9.30 3.51
N SER A 4 -5.04 9.96 2.75
CA SER A 4 -4.19 11.02 3.28
C SER A 4 -4.99 12.24 3.78
N GLY A 5 -6.07 12.59 3.08
CA GLY A 5 -6.98 13.65 3.51
C GLY A 5 -7.61 13.34 4.88
N THR A 6 -8.11 12.13 5.06
CA THR A 6 -8.72 11.67 6.32
C THR A 6 -7.73 11.72 7.49
N TRP A 7 -6.47 11.36 7.25
CA TRP A 7 -5.44 11.42 8.29
C TRP A 7 -5.05 12.85 8.68
N ILE A 8 -4.96 13.75 7.68
CA ILE A 8 -4.74 15.18 7.95
C ILE A 8 -5.94 15.78 8.68
N ASP A 9 -7.15 15.41 8.29
CA ASP A 9 -8.37 15.83 8.97
C ASP A 9 -8.46 15.34 10.41
N SER A 10 -7.90 14.18 10.71
CA SER A 10 -7.95 13.58 12.06
C SER A 10 -6.86 14.12 12.99
N ALA A 11 -5.63 14.29 12.49
CA ALA A 11 -4.45 14.61 13.31
C ALA A 11 -3.92 16.04 13.11
N GLY A 12 -4.45 16.76 12.14
CA GLY A 12 -3.86 18.02 11.67
C GLY A 12 -2.61 17.78 10.80
N THR A 13 -2.14 18.82 10.16
CA THR A 13 -1.03 18.73 9.18
C THR A 13 0.28 18.27 9.84
N VAL A 14 0.65 18.86 10.97
CA VAL A 14 1.89 18.50 11.68
C VAL A 14 1.77 17.11 12.30
N GLY A 15 0.61 16.77 12.87
CA GLY A 15 0.33 15.44 13.41
C GLY A 15 0.48 14.34 12.36
N ALA A 16 -0.06 14.54 11.17
CA ALA A 16 0.08 13.62 10.05
C ALA A 16 1.55 13.49 9.60
N ILE A 17 2.28 14.60 9.46
CA ILE A 17 3.71 14.57 9.09
C ILE A 17 4.53 13.77 10.13
N LEU A 18 4.34 14.02 11.41
CA LEU A 18 5.05 13.31 12.47
C LEU A 18 4.71 11.81 12.46
N ALA A 19 3.44 11.45 12.27
CA ALA A 19 3.02 10.05 12.18
C ALA A 19 3.69 9.33 10.99
N PHE A 20 3.77 9.99 9.83
CA PHE A 20 4.47 9.43 8.67
C PHE A 20 5.97 9.30 8.87
N LEU A 21 6.62 10.28 9.50
CA LEU A 21 8.06 10.23 9.79
C LEU A 21 8.39 9.11 10.78
N LEU A 22 7.63 9.01 11.86
CA LEU A 22 7.82 7.95 12.86
C LEU A 22 7.49 6.57 12.30
N GLY A 23 6.38 6.44 11.58
CA GLY A 23 6.00 5.21 10.91
C GLY A 23 7.04 4.79 9.86
N GLY A 24 7.52 5.73 9.05
CA GLY A 24 8.57 5.49 8.07
C GLY A 24 9.88 5.03 8.71
N ALA A 25 10.31 5.66 9.81
CA ALA A 25 11.48 5.24 10.55
C ALA A 25 11.34 3.81 11.12
N ALA A 26 10.17 3.49 11.68
CA ALA A 26 9.87 2.14 12.16
C ALA A 26 9.89 1.11 11.02
N MET A 27 9.32 1.44 9.86
CA MET A 27 9.34 0.56 8.68
C MET A 27 10.74 0.36 8.12
N LEU A 28 11.62 1.37 8.18
CA LEU A 28 13.03 1.21 7.81
C LEU A 28 13.74 0.20 8.72
N LEU A 29 13.53 0.27 10.03
CA LEU A 29 14.11 -0.70 10.97
C LEU A 29 13.62 -2.13 10.70
N ILE A 30 12.33 -2.30 10.44
CA ILE A 30 11.76 -3.59 10.05
C ILE A 30 12.38 -4.07 8.72
N GLY A 31 12.49 -3.19 7.73
CA GLY A 31 13.11 -3.53 6.44
C GLY A 31 14.57 -3.97 6.56
N LEU A 32 15.36 -3.33 7.42
CA LEU A 32 16.74 -3.74 7.71
C LEU A 32 16.79 -5.14 8.34
N THR A 33 15.89 -5.44 9.27
CA THR A 33 15.78 -6.78 9.88
C THR A 33 15.48 -7.84 8.83
N TYR A 34 14.54 -7.57 7.90
CA TYR A 34 14.24 -8.46 6.78
C TYR A 34 15.44 -8.65 5.84
N ALA A 35 16.17 -7.59 5.55
CA ALA A 35 17.36 -7.66 4.69
C ALA A 35 18.45 -8.53 5.32
N GLU A 36 18.66 -8.44 6.63
CA GLU A 36 19.58 -9.28 7.38
C GLU A 36 19.14 -10.74 7.36
N LEU A 37 17.86 -11.02 7.67
CA LEU A 37 17.32 -12.38 7.66
C LEU A 37 17.36 -13.00 6.25
N ALA A 38 17.05 -12.25 5.21
CA ALA A 38 17.10 -12.72 3.84
C ALA A 38 18.54 -13.05 3.37
N SER A 39 19.53 -12.30 3.84
CA SER A 39 20.94 -12.58 3.56
C SER A 39 21.48 -13.77 4.35
N ALA A 40 21.02 -13.96 5.58
CA ALA A 40 21.44 -15.06 6.46
C ALA A 40 20.76 -16.39 6.10
N LEU A 41 19.51 -16.33 5.61
CA LEU A 41 18.68 -17.48 5.29
C LEU A 41 18.13 -17.37 3.84
N PRO A 42 18.96 -17.59 2.82
CA PRO A 42 18.58 -17.38 1.41
C PRO A 42 17.75 -18.56 0.86
N PHE A 43 16.68 -18.91 1.55
CA PHE A 43 15.74 -19.95 1.16
C PHE A 43 14.41 -19.35 0.70
N ALA A 44 13.75 -20.02 -0.24
CA ALA A 44 12.40 -19.65 -0.62
C ALA A 44 11.43 -19.94 0.54
N GLY A 45 10.55 -18.97 0.85
CA GLY A 45 9.56 -19.10 1.92
C GLY A 45 9.50 -17.89 2.86
N GLY A 46 10.46 -16.96 2.77
CA GLY A 46 10.43 -15.69 3.53
C GLY A 46 10.19 -15.90 5.02
N GLU A 47 9.18 -15.20 5.55
CA GLU A 47 8.83 -15.19 6.97
C GLU A 47 8.57 -16.58 7.56
N HIS A 48 8.06 -17.51 6.75
CA HIS A 48 7.87 -18.90 7.18
C HIS A 48 9.21 -19.54 7.58
N VAL A 49 10.23 -19.40 6.74
CA VAL A 49 11.56 -19.94 6.99
C VAL A 49 12.21 -19.29 8.22
N TYR A 50 12.07 -17.97 8.35
CA TYR A 50 12.65 -17.23 9.48
C TYR A 50 12.00 -17.64 10.81
N SER A 51 10.67 -17.73 10.82
CA SER A 51 9.92 -18.11 12.02
C SER A 51 10.13 -19.59 12.39
N ASP A 52 10.25 -20.49 11.40
CA ASP A 52 10.53 -21.90 11.66
C ASP A 52 11.90 -22.10 12.32
N ARG A 53 12.92 -21.41 11.82
CA ARG A 53 14.27 -21.46 12.38
C ARG A 53 14.36 -20.87 13.78
N ALA A 54 13.62 -19.78 14.06
CA ALA A 54 13.70 -19.06 15.32
C ALA A 54 12.78 -19.64 16.41
N LEU A 55 11.59 -20.08 16.05
CA LEU A 55 10.49 -20.40 16.97
C LEU A 55 9.98 -21.85 16.84
N GLY A 56 10.41 -22.56 15.81
CA GLY A 56 9.98 -23.91 15.51
C GLY A 56 8.64 -23.99 14.75
N ALA A 57 8.29 -25.19 14.28
CA ALA A 57 7.21 -25.43 13.33
C ALA A 57 5.82 -24.96 13.80
N GLY A 58 5.49 -25.11 15.08
CA GLY A 58 4.18 -24.72 15.60
C GLY A 58 3.96 -23.20 15.57
N ALA A 59 4.94 -22.43 16.03
CA ALA A 59 4.89 -20.97 15.98
C ALA A 59 4.98 -20.46 14.54
N SER A 60 5.79 -21.08 13.69
CA SER A 60 5.90 -20.76 12.28
C SER A 60 4.57 -20.94 11.54
N PHE A 61 3.82 -21.98 11.86
CA PHE A 61 2.48 -22.19 11.28
C PHE A 61 1.55 -21.01 11.59
N ILE A 62 1.51 -20.57 12.84
CA ILE A 62 0.67 -19.42 13.25
C ILE A 62 1.14 -18.14 12.56
N CYS A 63 2.44 -17.87 12.56
CA CYS A 63 3.02 -16.70 11.87
C CYS A 63 2.68 -16.68 10.39
N THR A 64 2.83 -17.82 9.71
CA THR A 64 2.53 -17.94 8.27
C THR A 64 1.07 -17.65 7.98
N TRP A 65 0.14 -18.20 8.77
CA TRP A 65 -1.29 -17.91 8.60
C TRP A 65 -1.63 -16.45 8.86
N ALA A 66 -1.04 -15.83 9.87
CA ALA A 66 -1.23 -14.41 10.16
C ALA A 66 -0.74 -13.53 9.00
N ILE A 67 0.41 -13.85 8.41
CA ILE A 67 0.97 -13.13 7.25
C ILE A 67 0.11 -13.32 6.01
N VAL A 68 -0.33 -14.56 5.74
CA VAL A 68 -1.24 -14.84 4.61
C VAL A 68 -2.53 -14.03 4.74
N LEU A 69 -3.11 -13.99 5.95
CA LEU A 69 -4.30 -13.18 6.21
C LEU A 69 -4.03 -11.68 5.95
N GLY A 70 -2.89 -11.17 6.40
CA GLY A 70 -2.46 -9.81 6.13
C GLY A 70 -2.35 -9.51 4.63
N TYR A 71 -1.68 -10.36 3.86
CA TYR A 71 -1.55 -10.19 2.41
C TYR A 71 -2.89 -10.27 1.68
N VAL A 72 -3.76 -11.22 2.03
CA VAL A 72 -5.10 -11.31 1.45
C VAL A 72 -5.91 -10.05 1.74
N SER A 73 -5.82 -9.50 2.95
CA SER A 73 -6.52 -8.27 3.33
C SER A 73 -6.03 -7.07 2.53
N VAL A 74 -4.71 -6.93 2.34
CA VAL A 74 -4.11 -5.85 1.52
C VAL A 74 -4.52 -5.97 0.07
N VAL A 75 -4.40 -7.15 -0.54
CA VAL A 75 -4.80 -7.37 -1.94
C VAL A 75 -6.29 -7.10 -2.15
N SER A 76 -7.14 -7.50 -1.20
CA SER A 76 -8.57 -7.22 -1.26
C SER A 76 -8.87 -5.73 -1.19
N PHE A 77 -8.17 -4.99 -0.32
CA PHE A 77 -8.28 -3.54 -0.23
C PHE A 77 -7.82 -2.85 -1.53
N GLU A 78 -6.69 -3.27 -2.09
CA GLU A 78 -6.15 -2.71 -3.34
C GLU A 78 -7.07 -2.98 -4.53
N ALA A 79 -7.68 -4.16 -4.60
CA ALA A 79 -8.64 -4.50 -5.65
C ALA A 79 -9.89 -3.61 -5.63
N VAL A 80 -10.30 -3.13 -4.45
CA VAL A 80 -11.41 -2.17 -4.30
C VAL A 80 -10.94 -0.73 -4.55
N ALA A 81 -9.72 -0.38 -4.14
CA ALA A 81 -9.17 0.95 -4.31
C ALA A 81 -8.82 1.28 -5.77
N LEU A 82 -8.40 0.29 -6.56
CA LEU A 82 -8.01 0.47 -7.97
C LEU A 82 -9.13 1.10 -8.83
N PRO A 83 -10.37 0.61 -8.81
CA PRO A 83 -11.47 1.22 -9.55
C PRO A 83 -11.74 2.67 -9.15
N THR A 84 -11.68 3.00 -7.85
CA THR A 84 -11.93 4.37 -7.37
C THR A 84 -10.87 5.36 -7.85
N VAL A 85 -9.61 4.92 -7.94
CA VAL A 85 -8.53 5.73 -8.50
C VAL A 85 -8.72 5.91 -10.01
N LEU A 86 -9.09 4.85 -10.72
CA LEU A 86 -9.33 4.91 -12.16
C LEU A 86 -10.54 5.77 -12.51
N ASP A 87 -11.60 5.74 -11.72
CA ASP A 87 -12.78 6.59 -11.92
C ASP A 87 -12.44 8.09 -11.81
N SER A 88 -11.48 8.45 -10.95
CA SER A 88 -10.98 9.83 -10.86
C SER A 88 -10.20 10.27 -12.10
N LEU A 89 -9.62 9.34 -12.86
CA LEU A 89 -8.86 9.61 -14.09
C LEU A 89 -9.74 9.52 -15.34
N VAL A 90 -10.72 8.61 -15.33
CA VAL A 90 -11.65 8.34 -16.44
C VAL A 90 -13.07 8.38 -15.89
N PRO A 91 -13.70 9.57 -15.84
CA PRO A 91 -15.06 9.72 -15.29
C PRO A 91 -16.07 8.84 -16.01
N GLY A 92 -16.96 8.20 -15.26
CA GLY A 92 -18.04 7.35 -15.78
C GLY A 92 -17.68 5.87 -15.86
N LEU A 93 -16.75 5.41 -15.05
CA LEU A 93 -16.48 3.99 -14.79
C LEU A 93 -17.53 3.34 -13.88
N ASP A 94 -18.46 4.10 -13.32
CA ASP A 94 -19.56 3.67 -12.46
C ASP A 94 -20.76 3.11 -13.27
N LYS A 95 -20.49 2.11 -14.11
CA LYS A 95 -21.53 1.52 -14.99
C LYS A 95 -22.03 0.17 -14.47
N PHE A 96 -23.34 -0.07 -14.69
CA PHE A 96 -24.01 -1.29 -14.32
C PHE A 96 -23.96 -1.57 -12.82
N TYR A 97 -24.79 -0.82 -12.06
CA TYR A 97 -24.99 -1.04 -10.63
C TYR A 97 -25.38 -2.51 -10.35
N LEU A 98 -24.74 -3.12 -9.36
CA LEU A 98 -25.00 -4.50 -8.94
C LEU A 98 -25.69 -4.55 -7.57
N TRP A 99 -25.03 -4.03 -6.54
CA TRP A 99 -25.53 -4.04 -5.16
C TRP A 99 -24.83 -2.96 -4.31
N GLN A 100 -25.24 -2.83 -3.05
CA GLN A 100 -24.63 -1.95 -2.08
C GLN A 100 -24.11 -2.76 -0.87
N ILE A 101 -22.91 -2.46 -0.41
CA ILE A 101 -22.31 -3.06 0.79
C ILE A 101 -21.86 -1.94 1.72
N ALA A 102 -22.34 -1.95 2.96
CA ALA A 102 -21.97 -0.99 4.00
C ALA A 102 -22.06 0.50 3.56
N GLY A 103 -23.06 0.82 2.72
CA GLY A 103 -23.25 2.17 2.20
C GLY A 103 -22.44 2.50 0.93
N TRP A 104 -21.67 1.56 0.40
CA TRP A 104 -20.91 1.72 -0.84
C TRP A 104 -21.58 0.99 -2.00
N ASP A 105 -21.82 1.72 -3.08
CA ASP A 105 -22.35 1.15 -4.31
C ASP A 105 -21.28 0.35 -5.05
N VAL A 106 -21.66 -0.84 -5.54
CA VAL A 106 -20.76 -1.71 -6.28
C VAL A 106 -21.25 -1.80 -7.71
N TYR A 107 -20.37 -1.50 -8.66
CA TYR A 107 -20.62 -1.50 -10.09
C TYR A 107 -19.89 -2.66 -10.78
N LEU A 108 -20.51 -3.24 -11.81
CA LEU A 108 -19.89 -4.33 -12.58
C LEU A 108 -18.56 -3.91 -13.21
N SER A 109 -18.46 -2.70 -13.70
CA SER A 109 -17.22 -2.13 -14.25
C SER A 109 -16.09 -2.09 -13.21
N TRP A 110 -16.40 -1.80 -11.95
CA TRP A 110 -15.44 -1.81 -10.85
C TRP A 110 -14.96 -3.23 -10.53
N VAL A 111 -15.89 -4.18 -10.49
CA VAL A 111 -15.55 -5.60 -10.26
C VAL A 111 -14.66 -6.12 -11.39
N LEU A 112 -14.99 -5.83 -12.65
CA LEU A 112 -14.17 -6.24 -13.79
C LEU A 112 -12.78 -5.60 -13.75
N THR A 113 -12.67 -4.33 -13.40
CA THR A 113 -11.39 -3.64 -13.26
C THR A 113 -10.52 -4.29 -12.17
N GLY A 114 -11.11 -4.59 -11.01
CA GLY A 114 -10.40 -5.28 -9.92
C GLY A 114 -9.93 -6.69 -10.33
N VAL A 115 -10.80 -7.45 -11.01
CA VAL A 115 -10.46 -8.80 -11.51
C VAL A 115 -9.33 -8.74 -12.55
N VAL A 116 -9.41 -7.82 -13.51
CA VAL A 116 -8.36 -7.64 -14.53
C VAL A 116 -7.04 -7.26 -13.86
N GLY A 117 -7.06 -6.35 -12.90
CA GLY A 117 -5.88 -5.97 -12.12
C GLY A 117 -5.27 -7.16 -11.38
N ALA A 118 -6.09 -7.95 -10.68
CA ALA A 118 -5.65 -9.14 -9.95
C ALA A 118 -5.05 -10.21 -10.88
N VAL A 119 -5.68 -10.47 -12.02
CA VAL A 119 -5.17 -11.42 -13.04
C VAL A 119 -3.83 -10.93 -13.62
N LEU A 120 -3.73 -9.65 -13.94
CA LEU A 120 -2.50 -9.05 -14.45
C LEU A 120 -1.35 -9.19 -13.45
N MET A 121 -1.57 -8.82 -12.19
CA MET A 121 -0.57 -8.91 -11.13
C MET A 121 -0.17 -10.36 -10.86
N THR A 122 -1.13 -11.29 -10.82
CA THR A 122 -0.86 -12.72 -10.67
C THR A 122 -0.02 -13.25 -11.83
N THR A 123 -0.37 -12.89 -13.06
CA THR A 123 0.37 -13.29 -14.26
C THR A 123 1.82 -12.80 -14.22
N LEU A 124 2.02 -11.52 -13.86
CA LEU A 124 3.37 -10.96 -13.70
C LEU A 124 4.19 -11.73 -12.65
N ASN A 125 3.58 -12.09 -11.52
CA ASN A 125 4.25 -12.87 -10.48
C ASN A 125 4.63 -14.29 -10.96
N VAL A 126 3.77 -14.94 -11.75
CA VAL A 126 4.04 -16.28 -12.33
C VAL A 126 5.15 -16.23 -13.39
N LEU A 127 5.21 -15.15 -14.18
CA LEU A 127 6.25 -14.96 -15.19
C LEU A 127 7.66 -14.81 -14.62
N GLY A 128 7.80 -14.52 -13.36
CA GLY A 128 9.03 -14.60 -12.60
C GLY A 128 9.44 -13.34 -11.87
N VAL A 129 10.15 -13.54 -10.78
CA VAL A 129 10.58 -12.50 -9.81
C VAL A 129 11.35 -11.35 -10.46
N ARG A 130 12.11 -11.63 -11.53
CA ARG A 130 12.93 -10.61 -12.21
C ARG A 130 12.07 -9.56 -12.93
N MET A 131 10.97 -9.98 -13.57
CA MET A 131 10.05 -9.06 -14.24
C MET A 131 9.30 -8.21 -13.23
N VAL A 132 8.84 -8.82 -12.13
CA VAL A 132 8.18 -8.13 -11.04
C VAL A 132 9.12 -7.10 -10.39
N ALA A 133 10.36 -7.49 -10.09
CA ALA A 133 11.35 -6.59 -9.50
C ALA A 133 11.67 -5.38 -10.39
N LEU A 134 11.78 -5.58 -11.70
CA LEU A 134 12.00 -4.50 -12.65
C LEU A 134 10.79 -3.54 -12.67
N GLY A 135 9.59 -4.08 -12.79
CA GLY A 135 8.35 -3.28 -12.76
C GLY A 135 8.22 -2.49 -11.45
N GLN A 136 8.46 -3.14 -10.32
CA GLN A 136 8.44 -2.50 -9.01
C GLN A 136 9.47 -1.35 -8.92
N THR A 137 10.69 -1.56 -9.42
CA THR A 137 11.73 -0.52 -9.43
C THR A 137 11.29 0.71 -10.24
N VAL A 138 10.70 0.51 -11.42
CA VAL A 138 10.19 1.60 -12.25
C VAL A 138 9.08 2.37 -11.53
N VAL A 139 8.13 1.66 -10.93
CA VAL A 139 7.03 2.28 -10.18
C VAL A 139 7.55 3.08 -8.98
N VAL A 140 8.48 2.51 -8.20
CA VAL A 140 9.07 3.20 -7.04
C VAL A 140 9.82 4.45 -7.46
N LEU A 141 10.62 4.39 -8.53
CA LEU A 141 11.31 5.57 -9.06
C LEU A 141 10.33 6.64 -9.54
N ALA A 142 9.26 6.25 -10.23
CA ALA A 142 8.21 7.19 -10.63
C ALA A 142 7.55 7.88 -9.43
N ILE A 143 7.20 7.12 -8.39
CA ILE A 143 6.62 7.66 -7.15
C ILE A 143 7.59 8.64 -6.46
N LEU A 144 8.88 8.29 -6.40
CA LEU A 144 9.90 9.18 -5.81
C LEU A 144 10.04 10.48 -6.60
N ILE A 145 10.08 10.41 -7.93
CA ILE A 145 10.15 11.60 -8.80
C ILE A 145 8.91 12.48 -8.59
N VAL A 146 7.71 11.90 -8.63
CA VAL A 146 6.47 12.65 -8.40
C VAL A 146 6.45 13.24 -6.99
N GLY A 147 6.89 12.50 -5.98
CA GLY A 147 6.99 12.98 -4.60
C GLY A 147 7.93 14.19 -4.48
N VAL A 148 9.12 14.11 -5.09
CA VAL A 148 10.07 15.23 -5.11
C VAL A 148 9.50 16.45 -5.84
N LEU A 149 8.84 16.25 -6.98
CA LEU A 149 8.18 17.33 -7.72
C LEU A 149 7.05 17.97 -6.91
N PHE A 150 6.26 17.16 -6.22
CA PHE A 150 5.17 17.63 -5.38
C PHE A 150 5.70 18.45 -4.19
N VAL A 151 6.70 17.94 -3.48
CA VAL A 151 7.32 18.64 -2.34
C VAL A 151 7.99 19.93 -2.80
N SER A 152 8.75 19.90 -3.91
CA SER A 152 9.37 21.12 -4.45
C SER A 152 8.32 22.14 -4.88
N GLY A 153 7.27 21.72 -5.57
CA GLY A 153 6.16 22.61 -5.93
C GLY A 153 5.52 23.25 -4.70
N ALA A 154 5.25 22.45 -3.66
CA ALA A 154 4.68 22.95 -2.41
C ALA A 154 5.60 23.97 -1.70
N LEU A 155 6.92 23.79 -1.76
CA LEU A 155 7.89 24.74 -1.18
C LEU A 155 7.94 26.08 -1.93
N PHE A 156 7.75 26.07 -3.25
CA PHE A 156 7.81 27.29 -4.07
C PHE A 156 6.47 28.04 -4.17
N THR A 157 5.34 27.32 -4.11
CA THR A 157 4.01 27.90 -4.35
C THR A 157 3.05 27.74 -3.17
N GLY A 158 3.45 27.00 -2.12
CA GLY A 158 2.61 26.73 -0.96
C GLY A 158 2.52 27.95 -0.04
N GLU A 159 1.33 28.18 0.52
CA GLU A 159 1.09 29.16 1.56
C GLU A 159 1.03 28.48 2.93
N ILE A 160 1.75 29.02 3.92
CA ILE A 160 1.75 28.49 5.28
C ILE A 160 0.34 28.45 5.90
N GLY A 161 -0.53 29.39 5.48
CA GLY A 161 -1.93 29.41 5.88
C GLY A 161 -2.70 28.13 5.54
N ASN A 162 -2.33 27.44 4.48
CA ASN A 162 -2.96 26.17 4.06
C ASN A 162 -2.60 24.97 4.96
N MET A 163 -1.65 25.16 5.88
CA MET A 163 -1.30 24.10 6.85
C MET A 163 -2.23 24.06 8.06
N GLN A 164 -3.21 24.93 8.18
CA GLN A 164 -4.17 24.93 9.28
C GLN A 164 -5.26 23.85 9.10
N PRO A 165 -5.70 23.18 10.18
CA PRO A 165 -5.12 23.24 11.54
C PRO A 165 -3.81 22.48 11.65
N LEU A 166 -2.84 23.04 12.38
CA LEU A 166 -1.52 22.43 12.56
C LEU A 166 -1.61 21.11 13.37
N MET A 167 -2.40 21.12 14.42
CA MET A 167 -2.74 19.95 15.24
C MET A 167 -4.23 19.99 15.56
N LYS A 168 -4.86 18.83 15.63
CA LYS A 168 -6.20 18.67 16.20
C LYS A 168 -6.05 18.02 17.57
N ASP A 169 -6.70 18.62 18.56
CA ASP A 169 -6.89 18.00 19.86
C ASP A 169 -7.84 16.82 19.69
N GLY A 170 -7.45 15.63 20.17
CA GLY A 170 -8.19 14.39 20.07
C GLY A 170 -9.43 14.37 21.00
#